data_aa56fcd26eebd4d678d565d378e1f1bb
#
_entry.id   aa56fcd26eebd4d678d565d378e1f1bb
#
_cell.length_a   1.000
_cell.length_b   1.000
_cell.length_c   1.000
_cell.angle_alpha   90.00
_cell.angle_beta   90.00
_cell.angle_gamma   90.00
#
_symmetry.space_group_name_H-M   'P 1'
#
loop_
_entity.id
_entity.type
_entity.pdbx_description
1 polymer ?
#
loop_
_entity_poly.entity_id
_entity_poly.type
_entity_poly.pdbx_seq_one_letter_code
_entity_poly.pdbx_strand_id
1 'polypeptide(L)'
;LVPRAIEVRGVKVKVEQIDIPVSYAAAFEGERVRREDMHVQFGGKYSRAFELVKTAEGEITDGQVQLVGPDIDSVKAGEAMDLGVVVEVSGRKMQSDFEGILERQIHRYLNHAMGVMHTGQRHQVWTRISKATFAAGFRLRHFGTILHAKFHEDYGQIVDKVQVTIYTRPADIEKLLPQALARYDARDARMSGMTDESVNTFYSCTICQSYAPNHCCVITPERLG
;
A
#
# COMPACT_ATOMS: atom_id res chain seq x y z
N LEU A 1 -9.76 18.07 0.83
CA LEU A 1 -11.08 17.45 0.82
C LEU A 1 -11.16 16.51 -0.38
N VAL A 2 -11.30 15.22 -0.12
CA VAL A 2 -11.52 14.22 -1.17
C VAL A 2 -12.95 14.37 -1.66
N PRO A 3 -13.25 14.46 -2.97
CA PRO A 3 -14.62 14.48 -3.46
C PRO A 3 -15.37 13.22 -3.00
N ARG A 4 -16.64 13.37 -2.67
CA ARG A 4 -17.49 12.27 -2.19
C ARG A 4 -17.74 11.16 -3.20
N ALA A 5 -17.46 11.41 -4.47
CA ALA A 5 -17.49 10.42 -5.54
C ALA A 5 -16.58 10.89 -6.67
N ILE A 6 -15.80 9.97 -7.20
CA ILE A 6 -15.01 10.19 -8.40
C ILE A 6 -15.60 9.25 -9.46
N GLU A 7 -15.92 9.81 -10.63
CA GLU A 7 -16.29 9.00 -11.77
C GLU A 7 -15.05 8.79 -12.64
N VAL A 8 -14.55 7.57 -12.66
CA VAL A 8 -13.43 7.19 -13.50
C VAL A 8 -13.92 6.14 -14.49
N ARG A 9 -13.88 6.46 -15.79
CA ARG A 9 -14.28 5.57 -16.88
C ARG A 9 -15.69 4.99 -16.71
N GLY A 10 -16.65 5.80 -16.24
CA GLY A 10 -18.03 5.36 -16.05
C GLY A 10 -18.30 4.54 -14.80
N VAL A 11 -17.30 4.34 -13.96
CA VAL A 11 -17.46 3.67 -12.65
C VAL A 11 -17.51 4.72 -11.57
N LYS A 12 -18.62 4.80 -10.83
CA LYS A 12 -18.74 5.65 -9.66
C LYS A 12 -18.06 4.96 -8.47
N VAL A 13 -16.92 5.47 -8.07
CA VAL A 13 -16.26 5.05 -6.84
C VAL A 13 -16.74 5.94 -5.70
N LYS A 14 -17.40 5.35 -4.72
CA LYS A 14 -17.77 6.03 -3.48
C LYS A 14 -16.51 6.14 -2.63
N VAL A 15 -15.86 7.29 -2.67
CA VAL A 15 -14.73 7.57 -1.77
C VAL A 15 -15.32 7.95 -0.42
N GLU A 16 -14.93 7.22 0.63
CA GLU A 16 -15.25 7.62 2.00
C GLU A 16 -14.58 8.97 2.29
N GLN A 17 -15.30 9.81 3.04
CA GLN A 17 -14.76 11.10 3.43
C GLN A 17 -13.59 10.87 4.39
N ILE A 18 -12.39 11.25 3.96
CA ILE A 18 -11.19 11.21 4.79
C ILE A 18 -11.07 12.60 5.42
N ASP A 19 -11.11 12.63 6.75
CA ASP A 19 -11.09 13.89 7.54
C ASP A 19 -9.70 14.51 7.66
N ILE A 20 -8.77 14.11 6.80
CA ILE A 20 -7.40 14.63 6.73
C ILE A 20 -7.11 15.22 5.35
N PRO A 21 -6.16 16.15 5.25
CA PRO A 21 -5.72 16.67 3.97
C PRO A 21 -5.13 15.59 3.08
N VAL A 22 -5.65 15.46 1.88
CA VAL A 22 -5.11 14.57 0.84
C VAL A 22 -4.81 15.37 -0.41
N SER A 23 -3.76 14.95 -1.14
CA SER A 23 -3.37 15.53 -2.42
C SER A 23 -3.82 14.61 -3.55
N TYR A 24 -4.39 15.21 -4.60
CA TYR A 24 -4.71 14.51 -5.86
C TYR A 24 -3.57 14.52 -6.87
N ALA A 25 -2.54 15.35 -6.64
CA ALA A 25 -1.34 15.21 -7.42
C ALA A 25 -0.83 13.80 -7.24
N ALA A 26 -1.02 12.96 -8.24
CA ALA A 26 -0.46 11.62 -8.31
C ALA A 26 1.06 11.78 -8.39
N ALA A 27 1.64 12.12 -7.27
CA ALA A 27 3.06 12.27 -7.19
C ALA A 27 3.64 10.85 -7.14
N PHE A 28 4.49 10.52 -8.10
CA PHE A 28 5.47 9.47 -7.96
C PHE A 28 6.34 9.73 -6.73
N GLU A 29 6.36 10.97 -6.27
CA GLU A 29 7.13 11.49 -5.16
C GLU A 29 6.15 12.04 -4.14
N GLY A 30 6.12 11.43 -2.94
CA GLY A 30 5.45 11.99 -1.78
C GLY A 30 6.18 13.23 -1.26
N GLU A 31 5.52 13.99 -0.42
CA GLU A 31 6.13 15.10 0.29
C GLU A 31 7.29 14.60 1.18
N ARG A 32 8.45 15.26 1.09
CA ARG A 32 9.58 14.90 1.95
C ARG A 32 9.32 15.34 3.40
N VAL A 33 9.24 14.34 4.30
CA VAL A 33 9.20 14.58 5.74
C VAL A 33 10.60 14.47 6.32
N ARG A 34 11.17 15.58 6.77
CA ARG A 34 12.48 15.61 7.42
C ARG A 34 12.42 14.99 8.82
N ARG A 35 13.58 14.58 9.35
CA ARG A 35 13.65 13.93 10.66
C ARG A 35 13.16 14.85 11.79
N GLU A 36 13.50 16.11 11.72
CA GLU A 36 13.06 17.15 12.68
C GLU A 36 11.56 17.40 12.68
N ASP A 37 10.90 17.15 11.52
CA ASP A 37 9.48 17.38 11.32
C ASP A 37 8.63 16.14 11.54
N MET A 38 9.25 14.96 11.69
CA MET A 38 8.51 13.71 11.83
C MET A 38 7.90 13.54 13.22
N HIS A 39 6.68 13.03 13.26
CA HIS A 39 6.07 12.49 14.47
C HIS A 39 6.53 11.05 14.70
N VAL A 40 6.42 10.20 13.68
CA VAL A 40 6.76 8.77 13.76
C VAL A 40 7.42 8.31 12.47
N GLN A 41 8.28 7.30 12.58
CA GLN A 41 8.91 6.60 11.47
C GLN A 41 8.63 5.11 11.56
N PHE A 42 8.40 4.48 10.39
CA PHE A 42 8.29 3.04 10.25
C PHE A 42 9.34 2.55 9.24
N GLY A 43 9.90 1.38 9.51
CA GLY A 43 10.87 0.75 8.62
C GLY A 43 12.23 1.43 8.56
N GLY A 44 12.95 1.19 7.48
CA GLY A 44 14.34 1.56 7.37
C GLY A 44 15.21 0.79 8.38
N LYS A 45 16.24 1.46 8.91
CA LYS A 45 17.13 0.84 9.91
C LYS A 45 16.64 0.93 11.37
N TYR A 46 15.50 1.57 11.60
CA TYR A 46 15.07 1.91 12.97
C TYR A 46 13.93 1.03 13.49
N SER A 47 13.19 0.40 12.61
CA SER A 47 12.10 -0.51 12.96
C SER A 47 11.84 -1.47 11.80
N ARG A 48 11.00 -2.47 12.06
CA ARG A 48 10.57 -3.41 11.02
C ARG A 48 9.32 -2.85 10.35
N ALA A 49 9.24 -2.96 9.03
CA ALA A 49 8.00 -2.68 8.33
C ALA A 49 7.84 -3.60 7.13
N PHE A 50 6.60 -3.94 6.79
CA PHE A 50 6.28 -4.70 5.60
C PHE A 50 4.88 -4.37 5.08
N GLU A 51 4.67 -4.62 3.80
CA GLU A 51 3.40 -4.51 3.11
C GLU A 51 3.13 -5.77 2.32
N LEU A 52 1.95 -6.31 2.45
CA LEU A 52 1.54 -7.52 1.76
C LEU A 52 0.14 -7.33 1.18
N VAL A 53 0.00 -7.52 -0.12
CA VAL A 53 -1.31 -7.72 -0.75
C VAL A 53 -1.47 -9.20 -1.03
N LYS A 54 -2.59 -9.77 -0.66
CA LYS A 54 -2.94 -11.17 -0.95
C LYS A 54 -4.40 -11.30 -1.34
N THR A 55 -4.67 -12.28 -2.18
CA THR A 55 -6.04 -12.72 -2.44
C THR A 55 -6.60 -13.31 -1.16
N ALA A 56 -7.82 -12.94 -0.81
CA ALA A 56 -8.48 -13.44 0.38
C ALA A 56 -8.71 -14.96 0.27
N GLU A 57 -8.37 -15.68 1.34
CA GLU A 57 -8.59 -17.13 1.45
C GLU A 57 -10.00 -17.48 1.94
N GLY A 58 -10.75 -16.49 2.41
CA GLY A 58 -12.12 -16.60 2.90
C GLY A 58 -12.93 -15.36 2.57
N GLU A 59 -14.11 -15.28 3.17
CA GLU A 59 -14.95 -14.09 2.99
C GLU A 59 -14.36 -12.89 3.74
N ILE A 60 -14.27 -11.75 3.05
CA ILE A 60 -13.82 -10.48 3.60
C ILE A 60 -14.93 -9.44 3.51
N THR A 61 -14.84 -8.45 4.39
CA THR A 61 -15.78 -7.31 4.41
C THR A 61 -15.13 -6.13 3.69
N ASP A 62 -15.79 -5.66 2.63
CA ASP A 62 -15.32 -4.48 1.90
C ASP A 62 -15.27 -3.24 2.77
N GLY A 63 -14.16 -2.50 2.70
CA GLY A 63 -13.93 -1.28 3.48
C GLY A 63 -13.58 -1.51 4.96
N GLN A 64 -13.49 -2.76 5.41
CA GLN A 64 -13.08 -3.03 6.78
C GLN A 64 -11.61 -2.67 6.97
N VAL A 65 -11.35 -1.81 7.94
CA VAL A 65 -10.00 -1.44 8.38
C VAL A 65 -9.83 -1.82 9.85
N GLN A 66 -8.87 -2.68 10.12
CA GLN A 66 -8.52 -3.14 11.47
C GLN A 66 -7.14 -2.63 11.86
N LEU A 67 -7.01 -2.13 13.09
CA LEU A 67 -5.73 -1.82 13.71
C LEU A 67 -5.48 -2.83 14.84
N VAL A 68 -4.40 -3.58 14.73
CA VAL A 68 -3.98 -4.58 15.71
C VAL A 68 -2.72 -4.08 16.41
N GLY A 69 -2.91 -3.42 17.54
CA GLY A 69 -1.87 -2.82 18.34
C GLY A 69 -2.09 -1.32 18.61
N PRO A 70 -1.10 -0.64 19.17
CA PRO A 70 -1.18 0.79 19.44
C PRO A 70 -1.16 1.63 18.15
N ASP A 71 -1.83 2.78 18.18
CA ASP A 71 -1.73 3.77 17.11
C ASP A 71 -0.56 4.75 17.37
N ILE A 72 -0.31 5.64 16.46
CA ILE A 72 0.81 6.60 16.46
C ILE A 72 0.75 7.65 17.58
N ASP A 73 -0.38 7.78 18.25
CA ASP A 73 -0.51 8.61 19.46
C ASP A 73 0.13 7.98 20.71
N SER A 74 0.46 6.70 20.64
CA SER A 74 1.16 5.97 21.72
C SER A 74 2.66 6.23 21.78
N VAL A 75 3.23 6.86 20.75
CA VAL A 75 4.67 7.14 20.65
C VAL A 75 4.97 8.63 20.73
N LYS A 76 6.14 8.96 21.25
CA LYS A 76 6.62 10.35 21.29
C LYS A 76 7.08 10.79 19.90
N ALA A 77 6.94 12.08 19.64
CA ALA A 77 7.44 12.64 18.38
C ALA A 77 8.93 12.38 18.18
N GLY A 78 9.27 11.89 17.00
CA GLY A 78 10.65 11.52 16.64
C GLY A 78 11.00 10.06 16.85
N GLU A 79 10.11 9.26 17.43
CA GLU A 79 10.32 7.82 17.63
C GLU A 79 9.99 6.98 16.39
N ALA A 80 10.43 5.73 16.43
CA ALA A 80 10.12 4.73 15.43
C ALA A 80 9.24 3.63 16.03
N MET A 81 8.37 3.02 15.22
CA MET A 81 7.60 1.84 15.59
C MET A 81 7.50 0.86 14.44
N ASP A 82 7.20 -0.39 14.74
CA ASP A 82 6.99 -1.44 13.76
C ASP A 82 5.65 -1.24 13.02
N LEU A 83 5.60 -1.67 11.75
CA LEU A 83 4.39 -1.58 10.93
C LEU A 83 4.25 -2.79 10.01
N GLY A 84 3.11 -3.43 10.03
CA GLY A 84 2.69 -4.39 9.00
C GLY A 84 1.39 -3.94 8.37
N VAL A 85 1.34 -3.83 7.06
CA VAL A 85 0.12 -3.54 6.32
C VAL A 85 -0.23 -4.76 5.49
N VAL A 86 -1.33 -5.41 5.84
CA VAL A 86 -1.86 -6.57 5.11
C VAL A 86 -3.17 -6.17 4.45
N VAL A 87 -3.19 -6.25 3.13
CA VAL A 87 -4.36 -5.97 2.32
C VAL A 87 -4.87 -7.28 1.73
N GLU A 88 -6.08 -7.65 2.09
CA GLU A 88 -6.79 -8.78 1.52
C GLU A 88 -7.75 -8.27 0.45
N VAL A 89 -7.66 -8.85 -0.73
CA VAL A 89 -8.48 -8.46 -1.88
C VAL A 89 -9.26 -9.67 -2.41
N SER A 90 -10.47 -9.44 -2.86
CA SER A 90 -11.26 -10.43 -3.58
C SER A 90 -12.00 -9.79 -4.75
N GLY A 91 -12.33 -10.60 -5.74
CA GLY A 91 -13.10 -10.17 -6.90
C GLY A 91 -13.22 -11.32 -7.90
N ARG A 92 -14.29 -11.31 -8.70
CA ARG A 92 -14.55 -12.36 -9.69
C ARG A 92 -13.46 -12.52 -10.74
N LYS A 93 -12.71 -11.47 -11.00
CA LYS A 93 -11.58 -11.45 -11.94
C LYS A 93 -10.22 -11.38 -11.24
N MET A 94 -10.23 -11.39 -9.90
CA MET A 94 -8.99 -11.34 -9.12
C MET A 94 -8.25 -12.66 -9.24
N GLN A 95 -6.97 -12.58 -9.58
CA GLN A 95 -6.05 -13.71 -9.67
C GLN A 95 -4.81 -13.42 -8.83
N SER A 96 -4.15 -14.45 -8.32
CA SER A 96 -2.95 -14.29 -7.49
C SER A 96 -1.82 -13.54 -8.21
N ASP A 97 -1.78 -13.55 -9.53
CA ASP A 97 -0.79 -12.81 -10.32
C ASP A 97 -0.93 -11.29 -10.20
N PHE A 98 -2.12 -10.81 -9.87
CA PHE A 98 -2.34 -9.39 -9.62
C PHE A 98 -1.87 -8.91 -8.25
N GLU A 99 -1.63 -9.81 -7.30
CA GLU A 99 -1.21 -9.44 -5.94
C GLU A 99 0.03 -8.53 -5.94
N GLY A 100 1.06 -8.90 -6.69
CA GLY A 100 2.30 -8.11 -6.80
C GLY A 100 2.08 -6.75 -7.48
N ILE A 101 1.17 -6.67 -8.46
CA ILE A 101 0.81 -5.43 -9.14
C ILE A 101 0.12 -4.48 -8.17
N LEU A 102 -0.88 -4.96 -7.43
CA LEU A 102 -1.61 -4.18 -6.43
C LEU A 102 -0.68 -3.74 -5.30
N GLU A 103 0.19 -4.63 -4.82
CA GLU A 103 1.14 -4.34 -3.75
C GLU A 103 2.08 -3.17 -4.08
N ARG A 104 2.54 -3.09 -5.33
CA ARG A 104 3.39 -1.99 -5.79
C ARG A 104 2.70 -0.63 -5.81
N GLN A 105 1.37 -0.59 -5.77
CA GLN A 105 0.65 0.68 -5.76
C GLN A 105 0.59 1.31 -4.36
N ILE A 106 0.81 0.53 -3.31
CA ILE A 106 0.70 1.00 -1.92
C ILE A 106 1.56 2.25 -1.71
N HIS A 107 2.82 2.25 -2.17
CA HIS A 107 3.72 3.39 -1.97
C HIS A 107 3.15 4.68 -2.57
N ARG A 108 2.56 4.61 -3.75
CA ARG A 108 1.94 5.76 -4.39
C ARG A 108 0.68 6.18 -3.64
N TYR A 109 -0.15 5.23 -3.24
CA TYR A 109 -1.42 5.54 -2.58
C TYR A 109 -1.23 6.19 -1.23
N LEU A 110 -0.30 5.72 -0.42
CA LEU A 110 -0.05 6.30 0.89
C LEU A 110 0.53 7.73 0.81
N ASN A 111 1.24 8.05 -0.25
CA ASN A 111 1.74 9.41 -0.51
C ASN A 111 0.64 10.41 -0.89
N HIS A 112 -0.60 9.99 -1.10
CA HIS A 112 -1.73 10.92 -1.24
C HIS A 112 -2.05 11.67 0.05
N ALA A 113 -1.74 11.11 1.23
CA ALA A 113 -1.89 11.82 2.49
C ALA A 113 -0.80 12.89 2.61
N MET A 114 -1.21 14.16 2.75
CA MET A 114 -0.27 15.27 2.93
C MET A 114 0.55 15.09 4.22
N GLY A 115 1.87 15.31 4.10
CA GLY A 115 2.79 15.10 5.21
C GLY A 115 3.05 13.65 5.58
N VAL A 116 2.71 12.72 4.69
CA VAL A 116 3.17 11.34 4.72
C VAL A 116 4.21 11.15 3.63
N MET A 117 5.36 10.67 4.01
CA MET A 117 6.41 10.24 3.09
C MET A 117 6.49 8.72 3.18
N HIS A 118 6.15 8.04 2.10
CA HIS A 118 6.19 6.59 2.02
C HIS A 118 6.95 6.17 0.78
N THR A 119 7.95 5.30 0.95
CA THR A 119 8.81 4.83 -0.13
C THR A 119 9.20 3.38 0.10
N GLY A 120 9.60 2.72 -0.98
CA GLY A 120 9.94 1.31 -0.98
C GLY A 120 8.73 0.42 -1.23
N GLN A 121 8.93 -0.87 -1.01
CA GLN A 121 7.90 -1.91 -1.20
C GLN A 121 8.21 -3.13 -0.34
N ARG A 122 7.19 -3.99 -0.13
CA ARG A 122 7.35 -5.25 0.61
C ARG A 122 7.89 -5.01 2.02
N HIS A 123 9.04 -5.61 2.36
CA HIS A 123 9.71 -5.45 3.66
C HIS A 123 10.82 -4.37 3.64
N GLN A 124 11.00 -3.69 2.52
CA GLN A 124 11.98 -2.61 2.36
C GLN A 124 11.31 -1.23 2.37
N VAL A 125 10.19 -1.10 3.04
CA VAL A 125 9.47 0.16 3.15
C VAL A 125 10.08 1.08 4.20
N TRP A 126 9.94 2.37 3.94
CA TRP A 126 10.32 3.42 4.84
C TRP A 126 9.28 4.53 4.79
N THR A 127 8.65 4.78 5.94
CA THR A 127 7.54 5.72 6.04
C THR A 127 7.79 6.71 7.16
N ARG A 128 7.45 7.96 6.91
CA ARG A 128 7.40 9.00 7.94
C ARG A 128 6.07 9.73 7.88
N ILE A 129 5.53 10.04 9.06
CA ILE A 129 4.36 10.90 9.23
C ILE A 129 4.82 12.15 9.92
N SER A 130 4.47 13.32 9.38
CA SER A 130 4.87 14.60 9.95
C SER A 130 4.08 14.93 11.22
N LYS A 131 4.66 15.78 12.07
CA LYS A 131 3.99 16.35 13.26
C LYS A 131 2.71 17.10 12.88
N ALA A 132 2.76 17.84 11.78
CA ALA A 132 1.60 18.59 11.28
C ALA A 132 0.45 17.64 10.88
N THR A 133 0.75 16.57 10.16
CA THR A 133 -0.23 15.56 9.76
C THR A 133 -0.82 14.84 10.96
N PHE A 134 0.00 14.47 11.95
CA PHE A 134 -0.46 13.91 13.20
C PHE A 134 -1.40 14.87 13.94
N ALA A 135 -1.02 16.14 14.05
CA ALA A 135 -1.83 17.19 14.69
C ALA A 135 -3.15 17.46 13.95
N ALA A 136 -3.17 17.27 12.62
CA ALA A 136 -4.38 17.35 11.81
C ALA A 136 -5.32 16.14 11.98
N GLY A 137 -4.98 15.20 12.88
CA GLY A 137 -5.82 14.06 13.22
C GLY A 137 -5.51 12.77 12.47
N PHE A 138 -4.41 12.69 11.72
CA PHE A 138 -4.02 11.46 11.04
C PHE A 138 -3.81 10.33 12.06
N ARG A 139 -4.32 9.15 11.71
CA ARG A 139 -4.14 7.88 12.43
C ARG A 139 -3.90 6.77 11.42
N LEU A 140 -3.34 5.64 11.85
CA LEU A 140 -3.00 4.55 10.95
C LEU A 140 -4.21 3.98 10.18
N ARG A 141 -5.41 4.02 10.76
CA ARG A 141 -6.64 3.64 10.04
C ARG A 141 -6.80 4.35 8.69
N HIS A 142 -6.28 5.59 8.57
CA HIS A 142 -6.39 6.35 7.32
C HIS A 142 -5.58 5.72 6.19
N PHE A 143 -4.51 4.97 6.47
CA PHE A 143 -3.85 4.16 5.45
C PHE A 143 -4.82 3.14 4.84
N GLY A 144 -5.57 2.44 5.70
CA GLY A 144 -6.58 1.48 5.23
C GLY A 144 -7.66 2.13 4.39
N THR A 145 -8.18 3.28 4.81
CA THR A 145 -9.19 4.03 4.07
C THR A 145 -8.69 4.50 2.70
N ILE A 146 -7.44 5.01 2.64
CA ILE A 146 -6.81 5.43 1.38
C ILE A 146 -6.62 4.22 0.45
N LEU A 147 -6.10 3.11 0.97
CA LEU A 147 -5.88 1.90 0.18
C LEU A 147 -7.18 1.35 -0.38
N HIS A 148 -8.22 1.23 0.45
CA HIS A 148 -9.55 0.80 0.02
C HIS A 148 -10.06 1.68 -1.13
N ALA A 149 -10.09 3.00 -0.94
CA ALA A 149 -10.58 3.94 -1.94
C ALA A 149 -9.79 3.85 -3.25
N LYS A 150 -8.46 3.81 -3.16
CA LYS A 150 -7.60 3.81 -4.34
C LYS A 150 -7.59 2.49 -5.10
N PHE A 151 -7.67 1.36 -4.42
CA PHE A 151 -7.80 0.07 -5.09
C PHE A 151 -9.13 -0.05 -5.85
N HIS A 152 -10.22 0.45 -5.30
CA HIS A 152 -11.50 0.50 -6.02
C HIS A 152 -11.46 1.48 -7.20
N GLU A 153 -10.85 2.66 -7.03
CA GLU A 153 -10.73 3.65 -8.10
C GLU A 153 -9.91 3.12 -9.28
N ASP A 154 -8.75 2.55 -9.02
CA ASP A 154 -7.80 2.18 -10.07
C ASP A 154 -8.03 0.74 -10.58
N TYR A 155 -8.54 -0.17 -9.75
CA TYR A 155 -8.65 -1.61 -10.03
C TYR A 155 -10.06 -2.20 -9.82
N GLY A 156 -11.09 -1.39 -9.72
CA GLY A 156 -12.48 -1.85 -9.53
C GLY A 156 -13.04 -2.76 -10.62
N GLN A 157 -12.30 -2.98 -11.71
CA GLN A 157 -12.65 -3.97 -12.72
C GLN A 157 -12.25 -5.40 -12.34
N ILE A 158 -11.30 -5.55 -11.43
CA ILE A 158 -10.76 -6.84 -10.98
C ILE A 158 -10.91 -7.05 -9.48
N VAL A 159 -11.05 -5.98 -8.71
CA VAL A 159 -11.18 -5.99 -7.25
C VAL A 159 -12.59 -5.59 -6.86
N ASP A 160 -13.33 -6.50 -6.23
CA ASP A 160 -14.70 -6.26 -5.74
C ASP A 160 -14.72 -5.89 -4.25
N LYS A 161 -13.77 -6.42 -3.44
CA LYS A 161 -13.67 -6.13 -2.00
C LYS A 161 -12.21 -5.94 -1.59
N VAL A 162 -11.99 -5.02 -0.67
CA VAL A 162 -10.69 -4.72 -0.06
C VAL A 162 -10.86 -4.63 1.46
N GLN A 163 -10.09 -5.42 2.19
CA GLN A 163 -9.98 -5.35 3.64
C GLN A 163 -8.53 -5.08 4.02
N VAL A 164 -8.31 -4.19 4.98
CA VAL A 164 -6.97 -3.81 5.40
C VAL A 164 -6.79 -4.07 6.88
N THR A 165 -5.73 -4.81 7.24
CA THR A 165 -5.32 -5.00 8.62
C THR A 165 -3.94 -4.39 8.82
N ILE A 166 -3.82 -3.53 9.82
CA ILE A 166 -2.60 -2.83 10.19
C ILE A 166 -2.11 -3.37 11.52
N TYR A 167 -0.87 -3.83 11.55
CA TYR A 167 -0.22 -4.39 12.72
C TYR A 167 0.88 -3.47 13.20
N THR A 168 0.94 -3.23 14.50
CA THR A 168 1.96 -2.37 15.13
C THR A 168 2.62 -3.00 16.34
N ARG A 169 2.10 -4.13 16.86
CA ARG A 169 2.74 -4.84 17.95
C ARG A 169 3.97 -5.60 17.44
N PRO A 170 5.14 -5.45 18.08
CA PRO A 170 6.36 -6.14 17.68
C PRO A 170 6.22 -7.66 17.55
N ALA A 171 5.47 -8.30 18.46
CA ALA A 171 5.23 -9.74 18.43
C ALA A 171 4.42 -10.20 17.20
N ASP A 172 3.45 -9.39 16.76
CA ASP A 172 2.69 -9.69 15.55
C ASP A 172 3.57 -9.55 14.30
N ILE A 173 4.40 -8.49 14.24
CA ILE A 173 5.35 -8.28 13.15
C ILE A 173 6.37 -9.42 13.08
N GLU A 174 6.91 -9.84 14.21
CA GLU A 174 7.86 -10.96 14.26
C GLU A 174 7.27 -12.26 13.73
N LYS A 175 5.99 -12.51 13.98
CA LYS A 175 5.26 -13.67 13.49
C LYS A 175 4.89 -13.56 12.00
N LEU A 176 4.47 -12.39 11.54
CA LEU A 176 3.91 -12.20 10.20
C LEU A 176 4.97 -11.92 9.13
N LEU A 177 6.06 -11.24 9.48
CA LEU A 177 7.11 -10.89 8.53
C LEU A 177 7.72 -12.10 7.81
N PRO A 178 8.05 -13.23 8.48
CA PRO A 178 8.53 -14.42 7.78
C PRO A 178 7.51 -14.98 6.78
N GLN A 179 6.22 -14.90 7.09
CA GLN A 179 5.15 -15.35 6.18
C GLN A 179 5.05 -14.45 4.95
N ALA A 180 5.20 -13.13 5.14
CA ALA A 180 5.25 -12.18 4.04
C ALA A 180 6.48 -12.43 3.15
N LEU A 181 7.66 -12.63 3.74
CA LEU A 181 8.89 -12.95 3.00
C LEU A 181 8.72 -14.20 2.16
N ALA A 182 8.18 -15.29 2.72
CA ALA A 182 7.95 -16.52 1.98
C ALA A 182 7.00 -16.32 0.77
N ARG A 183 5.98 -15.45 0.90
CA ARG A 183 5.12 -15.11 -0.23
C ARG A 183 5.85 -14.30 -1.31
N TYR A 184 6.71 -13.35 -0.93
CA TYR A 184 7.52 -12.61 -1.90
C TYR A 184 8.47 -13.54 -2.65
N ASP A 185 9.16 -14.41 -1.94
CA ASP A 185 10.09 -15.37 -2.53
C ASP A 185 9.38 -16.33 -3.49
N ALA A 186 8.20 -16.82 -3.13
CA ALA A 186 7.40 -17.68 -3.99
C ALA A 186 6.96 -16.96 -5.28
N ARG A 187 6.57 -15.69 -5.19
CA ARG A 187 6.22 -14.86 -6.36
C ARG A 187 7.44 -14.64 -7.26
N ASP A 188 8.58 -14.32 -6.66
CA ASP A 188 9.82 -14.07 -7.39
C ASP A 188 10.34 -15.34 -8.07
N ALA A 189 10.27 -16.49 -7.38
CA ALA A 189 10.63 -17.78 -7.96
C ALA A 189 9.73 -18.15 -9.16
N ARG A 190 8.41 -17.92 -9.04
CA ARG A 190 7.48 -18.15 -10.15
C ARG A 190 7.82 -17.26 -11.35
N MET A 191 8.06 -15.97 -11.14
CA MET A 191 8.41 -15.05 -12.21
C MET A 191 9.74 -15.40 -12.88
N SER A 192 10.73 -15.84 -12.11
CA SER A 192 12.04 -16.25 -12.63
C SER A 192 11.96 -17.51 -13.49
N GLY A 193 10.96 -18.35 -13.28
CA GLY A 193 10.73 -19.57 -14.06
C GLY A 193 9.80 -19.39 -15.27
N MET A 194 9.28 -18.18 -15.52
CA MET A 194 8.39 -17.95 -16.66
C MET A 194 9.18 -17.89 -17.96
N THR A 195 8.67 -18.59 -18.98
CA THR A 195 9.10 -18.48 -20.38
C THR A 195 7.92 -18.03 -21.24
N ASP A 196 8.17 -17.58 -22.45
CA ASP A 196 7.12 -17.15 -23.37
C ASP A 196 6.09 -18.27 -23.61
N GLU A 197 6.52 -19.53 -23.62
CA GLU A 197 5.64 -20.69 -23.82
C GLU A 197 4.80 -21.03 -22.58
N SER A 198 5.22 -20.59 -21.40
CA SER A 198 4.53 -20.88 -20.13
C SER A 198 3.46 -19.86 -19.75
N VAL A 199 3.34 -18.76 -20.51
CA VAL A 199 2.46 -17.65 -20.20
C VAL A 199 1.31 -17.57 -21.17
N ASN A 200 0.09 -17.83 -20.72
CA ASN A 200 -1.13 -17.69 -21.54
C ASN A 200 -1.63 -16.25 -21.64
N THR A 201 -1.27 -15.39 -20.70
CA THR A 201 -1.72 -14.00 -20.62
C THR A 201 -0.58 -13.10 -20.25
N PHE A 202 -0.29 -12.15 -21.12
CA PHE A 202 0.74 -11.13 -20.91
C PHE A 202 0.10 -9.85 -20.36
N TYR A 203 0.64 -9.37 -19.25
CA TYR A 203 0.26 -8.07 -18.66
C TYR A 203 1.37 -7.06 -18.91
N SER A 204 1.10 -6.10 -19.78
CA SER A 204 2.10 -5.09 -20.09
C SER A 204 2.34 -4.11 -18.95
N CYS A 205 3.55 -3.55 -18.89
CA CYS A 205 3.90 -2.50 -17.95
C CYS A 205 2.95 -1.29 -17.99
N THR A 206 2.25 -1.08 -19.09
CA THR A 206 1.30 0.04 -19.27
C THR A 206 0.11 0.00 -18.32
N ILE A 207 -0.23 -1.17 -17.75
CA ILE A 207 -1.26 -1.28 -16.71
C ILE A 207 -0.69 -1.11 -15.31
N CYS A 208 0.62 -1.11 -15.16
CA CYS A 208 1.27 -0.84 -13.87
C CYS A 208 1.51 0.66 -13.72
N GLN A 209 0.87 1.29 -12.76
CA GLN A 209 1.01 2.73 -12.52
C GLN A 209 2.38 3.15 -11.95
N SER A 210 3.22 2.18 -11.58
CA SER A 210 4.63 2.44 -11.24
C SER A 210 5.52 2.60 -12.48
N TYR A 211 4.96 2.40 -13.67
CA TYR A 211 5.66 2.56 -14.93
C TYR A 211 5.81 4.04 -15.27
N ALA A 212 7.04 4.50 -15.34
CA ALA A 212 7.32 5.88 -15.66
C ALA A 212 7.03 6.20 -17.15
N PRO A 213 6.72 7.46 -17.50
CA PRO A 213 6.41 7.85 -18.87
C PRO A 213 7.52 7.56 -19.89
N ASN A 214 8.75 7.42 -19.43
CA ASN A 214 9.92 7.08 -20.26
C ASN A 214 10.18 5.56 -20.37
N HIS A 215 9.22 4.75 -19.99
CA HIS A 215 9.32 3.29 -20.01
C HIS A 215 10.36 2.70 -19.06
N CYS A 216 10.64 3.38 -17.95
CA CYS A 216 11.48 2.85 -16.88
C CYS A 216 10.65 2.43 -15.68
N CYS A 217 10.92 1.26 -15.13
CA CYS A 217 10.36 0.87 -13.84
C CYS A 217 11.13 1.58 -12.72
N VAL A 218 10.44 2.41 -11.95
CA VAL A 218 11.06 3.15 -10.84
C VAL A 218 11.26 2.29 -9.59
N ILE A 219 10.64 1.12 -9.54
CA ILE A 219 10.71 0.22 -8.38
C ILE A 219 11.82 -0.81 -8.57
N THR A 220 11.85 -1.47 -9.71
CA THR A 220 12.86 -2.49 -10.02
C THR A 220 13.19 -2.41 -11.51
N PRO A 221 14.33 -1.80 -11.88
CA PRO A 221 14.75 -1.71 -13.27
C PRO A 221 14.87 -3.07 -13.97
N GLU A 222 15.19 -4.12 -13.22
CA GLU A 222 15.31 -5.49 -13.72
C GLU A 222 13.97 -6.13 -14.10
N ARG A 223 12.86 -5.52 -13.71
CA ARG A 223 11.50 -6.01 -13.97
C ARG A 223 10.77 -5.19 -15.03
N LEU A 224 11.52 -4.63 -15.95
CA LEU A 224 10.96 -4.12 -17.19
C LEU A 224 10.45 -5.33 -17.98
N GLY A 225 9.11 -5.47 -18.04
CA GLY A 225 8.45 -6.52 -18.77
C GLY A 225 8.68 -6.43 -20.27
#